data_918e06f96be84aca87547ff1b169bc77
#
_entry.id   918e06f96be84aca87547ff1b169bc77
#
_cell.length_a   1.000
_cell.length_b   1.000
_cell.length_c   1.000
_cell.angle_alpha   90.00
_cell.angle_beta   90.00
_cell.angle_gamma   90.00
#
_symmetry.space_group_name_H-M   'P 1'
#
loop_
_entity.id
_entity.type
_entity.pdbx_description
1 polymer ?
#
loop_
_entity_poly.entity_id
_entity_poly.type
_entity_poly.pdbx_seq_one_letter_code
_entity_poly.pdbx_strand_id
1 'polypeptide(L)'
;ATAIYGLYTAAVYMVCLPGGWIADRLLGAQRAIWYGGIVIMLGHFTLAIPSIYAFFAGLLLVTLGTGLLKPNISAVVGELYAPGDARRDAGFTLYYMGINLGAAIGPLICSTLGESTRFGWHWGFAAAGIGMLLGLVYFHFSQPLLGDAGRYPSLRAENPGDRPALRSAWRRVATGLAIVLGMAGLLLTGVVQVDALALA
;
A
#
# COMPACT_ATOMS: atom_id res chain seq x y z
N ALA A 1 22.51 2.37 4.21
CA ALA A 1 21.41 1.39 4.25
C ALA A 1 20.37 1.76 5.31
N THR A 2 20.76 2.04 6.56
CA THR A 2 19.86 2.32 7.70
C THR A 2 19.01 3.57 7.48
N ALA A 3 19.59 4.67 6.96
CA ALA A 3 18.86 5.91 6.70
C ALA A 3 17.76 5.71 5.64
N ILE A 4 18.03 4.98 4.55
CA ILE A 4 17.04 4.67 3.51
C ILE A 4 15.90 3.84 4.10
N TYR A 5 16.23 2.84 4.92
CA TYR A 5 15.22 2.02 5.58
C TYR A 5 14.35 2.85 6.54
N GLY A 6 14.96 3.71 7.35
CA GLY A 6 14.25 4.61 8.26
C GLY A 6 13.32 5.56 7.52
N LEU A 7 13.79 6.20 6.45
CA LEU A 7 12.99 7.10 5.61
C LEU A 7 11.83 6.36 4.95
N TYR A 8 12.09 5.18 4.39
CA TYR A 8 11.06 4.33 3.79
C TYR A 8 9.97 3.97 4.82
N THR A 9 10.37 3.51 6.01
CA THR A 9 9.42 3.15 7.06
C THR A 9 8.59 4.34 7.51
N ALA A 10 9.21 5.50 7.75
CA ALA A 10 8.51 6.73 8.08
C ALA A 10 7.51 7.13 6.97
N ALA A 11 7.94 7.11 5.71
CA ALA A 11 7.10 7.43 4.57
C ALA A 11 5.87 6.51 4.47
N VAL A 12 6.04 5.20 4.68
CA VAL A 12 4.92 4.22 4.70
C VAL A 12 3.86 4.61 5.73
N TYR A 13 4.25 4.98 6.95
CA TYR A 13 3.29 5.41 7.97
C TYR A 13 2.64 6.76 7.65
N MET A 14 3.41 7.71 7.14
CA MET A 14 2.87 9.04 6.78
C MET A 14 1.84 8.95 5.64
N VAL A 15 2.07 8.10 4.65
CA VAL A 15 1.15 7.93 3.50
C VAL A 15 -0.14 7.20 3.87
N CYS A 16 -0.18 6.48 5.01
CA CYS A 16 -1.42 5.86 5.51
C CYS A 16 -2.51 6.90 5.83
N LEU A 17 -2.15 8.11 6.30
CA LEU A 17 -3.13 9.16 6.60
C LEU A 17 -3.87 9.64 5.33
N PRO A 18 -3.18 10.14 4.28
CA PRO A 18 -3.86 10.49 3.05
C PRO A 18 -4.50 9.29 2.35
N GLY A 19 -3.95 8.08 2.48
CA GLY A 19 -4.51 6.87 1.90
C GLY A 19 -5.86 6.48 2.49
N GLY A 20 -6.01 6.53 3.82
CA GLY A 20 -7.30 6.36 4.49
C GLY A 20 -8.30 7.45 4.08
N TRP A 21 -7.87 8.73 4.06
CA TRP A 21 -8.73 9.82 3.63
C TRP A 21 -9.22 9.67 2.17
N ILE A 22 -8.37 9.18 1.25
CA ILE A 22 -8.74 8.89 -0.14
C ILE A 22 -9.81 7.78 -0.18
N ALA A 23 -9.63 6.73 0.60
CA ALA A 23 -10.60 5.66 0.68
C ALA A 23 -11.95 6.15 1.22
N ASP A 24 -11.93 6.85 2.35
CA ASP A 24 -13.16 7.33 3.01
C ASP A 24 -13.95 8.30 2.15
N ARG A 25 -13.28 9.15 1.38
CA ARG A 25 -13.92 10.22 0.62
C ARG A 25 -14.19 9.89 -0.84
N LEU A 26 -13.32 9.11 -1.49
CA LEU A 26 -13.30 9.03 -2.95
C LEU A 26 -13.53 7.61 -3.50
N LEU A 27 -12.95 6.58 -2.88
CA LEU A 27 -12.90 5.25 -3.47
C LEU A 27 -13.83 4.23 -2.79
N GLY A 28 -13.97 4.34 -1.47
CA GLY A 28 -14.39 3.24 -0.61
C GLY A 28 -13.21 2.34 -0.26
N ALA A 29 -13.24 1.74 0.93
CA ALA A 29 -12.13 0.95 1.45
C ALA A 29 -11.82 -0.28 0.57
N GLN A 30 -12.84 -1.00 0.04
CA GLN A 30 -12.62 -2.16 -0.83
C GLN A 30 -11.83 -1.80 -2.09
N ARG A 31 -12.16 -0.69 -2.76
CA ARG A 31 -11.44 -0.23 -3.95
C ARG A 31 -10.04 0.27 -3.60
N ALA A 32 -9.89 0.95 -2.47
CA ALA A 32 -8.58 1.40 -2.00
C ALA A 32 -7.64 0.22 -1.72
N ILE A 33 -8.13 -0.86 -1.12
CA ILE A 33 -7.38 -2.11 -0.92
C ILE A 33 -6.98 -2.71 -2.27
N TRP A 34 -7.91 -2.79 -3.21
CA TRP A 34 -7.67 -3.35 -4.53
C TRP A 34 -6.58 -2.58 -5.30
N TYR A 35 -6.75 -1.27 -5.45
CA TYR A 35 -5.76 -0.43 -6.14
C TYR A 35 -4.44 -0.36 -5.39
N GLY A 36 -4.47 -0.27 -4.06
CA GLY A 36 -3.28 -0.30 -3.22
C GLY A 36 -2.49 -1.58 -3.42
N GLY A 37 -3.17 -2.73 -3.43
CA GLY A 37 -2.54 -4.03 -3.67
C GLY A 37 -1.91 -4.14 -5.07
N ILE A 38 -2.58 -3.65 -6.12
CA ILE A 38 -2.01 -3.60 -7.48
C ILE A 38 -0.74 -2.75 -7.50
N VAL A 39 -0.76 -1.57 -6.87
CA VAL A 39 0.41 -0.68 -6.83
C VAL A 39 1.57 -1.33 -6.06
N ILE A 40 1.30 -2.03 -4.94
CA ILE A 40 2.33 -2.79 -4.20
C ILE A 40 2.90 -3.91 -5.08
N MET A 41 2.04 -4.68 -5.75
CA MET A 41 2.47 -5.75 -6.65
C MET A 41 3.40 -5.23 -7.75
N LEU A 42 3.01 -4.16 -8.42
CA LEU A 42 3.84 -3.50 -9.43
C LEU A 42 5.15 -2.99 -8.84
N GLY A 43 5.12 -2.44 -7.62
CA GLY A 43 6.30 -2.03 -6.88
C GLY A 43 7.29 -3.18 -6.66
N HIS A 44 6.82 -4.34 -6.22
CA HIS A 44 7.66 -5.51 -6.02
C HIS A 44 8.25 -6.05 -7.33
N PHE A 45 7.48 -6.08 -8.42
CA PHE A 45 8.04 -6.45 -9.72
C PHE A 45 9.04 -5.42 -10.25
N THR A 46 8.84 -4.14 -9.96
CA THR A 46 9.81 -3.08 -10.29
C THR A 46 11.11 -3.27 -9.50
N LEU A 47 11.03 -3.61 -8.20
CA LEU A 47 12.20 -3.95 -7.37
C LEU A 47 12.98 -5.17 -7.88
N ALA A 48 12.32 -6.07 -8.61
CA ALA A 48 12.96 -7.23 -9.22
C ALA A 48 13.83 -6.87 -10.45
N ILE A 49 13.73 -5.64 -10.98
CA ILE A 49 14.56 -5.17 -12.11
C ILE A 49 15.94 -4.72 -11.57
N PRO A 50 17.06 -5.20 -12.12
CA PRO A 50 18.40 -4.88 -11.66
C PRO A 50 18.84 -3.45 -12.08
N SER A 51 18.23 -2.43 -11.51
CA SER A 51 18.50 -1.02 -11.77
C SER A 51 18.28 -0.20 -10.51
N ILE A 52 19.19 0.75 -10.24
CA ILE A 52 19.06 1.66 -9.10
C ILE A 52 17.80 2.55 -9.23
N TYR A 53 17.44 2.95 -10.42
CA TYR A 53 16.23 3.72 -10.68
C TYR A 53 14.96 2.90 -10.43
N ALA A 54 14.96 1.63 -10.86
CA ALA A 54 13.88 0.70 -10.60
C ALA A 54 13.74 0.41 -9.10
N PHE A 55 14.85 0.32 -8.36
CA PHE A 55 14.84 0.14 -6.91
C PHE A 55 14.09 1.29 -6.20
N PHE A 56 14.45 2.54 -6.46
CA PHE A 56 13.77 3.69 -5.83
C PHE A 56 12.32 3.85 -6.31
N ALA A 57 12.06 3.62 -7.60
CA ALA A 57 10.70 3.64 -8.13
C ALA A 57 9.83 2.55 -7.49
N GLY A 58 10.37 1.35 -7.31
CA GLY A 58 9.69 0.24 -6.64
C GLY A 58 9.39 0.56 -5.17
N LEU A 59 10.33 1.13 -4.42
CA LEU A 59 10.10 1.58 -3.04
C LEU A 59 8.98 2.62 -2.97
N LEU A 60 8.96 3.59 -3.89
CA LEU A 60 7.92 4.59 -3.97
C LEU A 60 6.54 3.95 -4.23
N LEU A 61 6.45 3.04 -5.19
CA LEU A 61 5.21 2.31 -5.49
C LEU A 61 4.72 1.51 -4.29
N VAL A 62 5.61 0.74 -3.63
CA VAL A 62 5.24 -0.02 -2.43
C VAL A 62 4.76 0.91 -1.32
N THR A 63 5.41 2.05 -1.11
CA THR A 63 5.00 3.06 -0.12
C THR A 63 3.59 3.59 -0.41
N LEU A 64 3.33 4.05 -1.63
CA LEU A 64 2.04 4.60 -2.04
C LEU A 64 0.91 3.56 -1.95
N GLY A 65 1.19 2.34 -2.44
CA GLY A 65 0.23 1.25 -2.39
C GLY A 65 -0.09 0.80 -0.97
N THR A 66 0.92 0.73 -0.09
CA THR A 66 0.74 0.39 1.33
C THR A 66 -0.09 1.45 2.05
N GLY A 67 0.09 2.72 1.72
CA GLY A 67 -0.73 3.82 2.24
C GLY A 67 -2.22 3.65 1.91
N LEU A 68 -2.54 3.16 0.71
CA LEU A 68 -3.93 2.86 0.33
C LEU A 68 -4.44 1.56 0.93
N LEU A 69 -3.62 0.54 1.07
CA LEU A 69 -4.06 -0.79 1.49
C LEU A 69 -4.16 -0.92 3.01
N LYS A 70 -3.10 -0.58 3.73
CA LYS A 70 -2.92 -0.90 5.16
C LYS A 70 -4.03 -0.34 6.08
N PRO A 71 -4.38 0.97 6.03
CA PRO A 71 -5.43 1.51 6.89
C PRO A 71 -6.81 0.95 6.56
N ASN A 72 -7.06 0.65 5.29
CA ASN A 72 -8.37 0.29 4.79
C ASN A 72 -8.74 -1.18 5.03
N ILE A 73 -7.76 -2.09 5.10
CA ILE A 73 -8.04 -3.48 5.49
C ILE A 73 -8.62 -3.55 6.91
N SER A 74 -7.99 -2.88 7.87
CA SER A 74 -8.49 -2.86 9.25
C SER A 74 -9.86 -2.19 9.37
N ALA A 75 -10.13 -1.16 8.58
CA ALA A 75 -11.43 -0.51 8.51
C ALA A 75 -12.51 -1.49 8.03
N VAL A 76 -12.28 -2.21 6.92
CA VAL A 76 -13.23 -3.23 6.42
C VAL A 76 -13.47 -4.32 7.45
N VAL A 77 -12.42 -4.84 8.12
CA VAL A 77 -12.59 -5.84 9.19
C VAL A 77 -13.51 -5.31 10.29
N GLY A 78 -13.36 -4.04 10.68
CA GLY A 78 -14.21 -3.41 11.68
C GLY A 78 -15.67 -3.26 11.24
N GLU A 79 -15.93 -3.02 9.96
CA GLU A 79 -17.27 -2.85 9.39
C GLU A 79 -18.02 -4.17 9.14
N LEU A 80 -17.33 -5.32 9.15
CA LEU A 80 -17.97 -6.64 9.03
C LEU A 80 -18.85 -6.99 10.24
N TYR A 81 -18.67 -6.30 11.36
CA TYR A 81 -19.36 -6.57 12.62
C TYR A 81 -20.20 -5.38 13.02
N ALA A 82 -21.44 -5.65 13.45
CA ALA A 82 -22.32 -4.62 13.99
C ALA A 82 -21.71 -3.99 15.27
N PRO A 83 -22.02 -2.73 15.57
CA PRO A 83 -21.62 -2.11 16.85
C PRO A 83 -22.08 -2.96 18.04
N GLY A 84 -21.14 -3.34 18.92
CA GLY A 84 -21.41 -4.19 20.09
C GLY A 84 -21.43 -5.70 19.81
N ASP A 85 -21.14 -6.16 18.60
CA ASP A 85 -21.02 -7.59 18.30
C ASP A 85 -19.79 -8.19 19.01
N ALA A 86 -19.98 -9.14 19.91
CA ALA A 86 -18.93 -9.81 20.66
C ALA A 86 -17.93 -10.58 19.76
N ARG A 87 -18.30 -10.92 18.53
CA ARG A 87 -17.43 -11.60 17.57
C ARG A 87 -16.39 -10.67 16.94
N ARG A 88 -16.53 -9.35 17.09
CA ARG A 88 -15.63 -8.36 16.52
C ARG A 88 -14.20 -8.56 16.99
N ASP A 89 -13.99 -8.79 18.28
CA ASP A 89 -12.66 -9.01 18.86
C ASP A 89 -12.01 -10.30 18.33
N ALA A 90 -12.79 -11.36 18.16
CA ALA A 90 -12.33 -12.60 17.55
C ALA A 90 -11.94 -12.38 16.07
N GLY A 91 -12.71 -11.59 15.32
CA GLY A 91 -12.38 -11.21 13.94
C GLY A 91 -11.07 -10.46 13.84
N PHE A 92 -10.83 -9.47 14.70
CA PHE A 92 -9.54 -8.77 14.74
C PHE A 92 -8.39 -9.69 15.17
N THR A 93 -8.64 -10.63 16.10
CA THR A 93 -7.64 -11.63 16.50
C THR A 93 -7.20 -12.48 15.30
N LEU A 94 -8.15 -12.99 14.50
CA LEU A 94 -7.84 -13.74 13.28
C LEU A 94 -7.09 -12.89 12.24
N TYR A 95 -7.50 -11.63 12.09
CA TYR A 95 -6.81 -10.69 11.21
C TYR A 95 -5.35 -10.46 11.61
N TYR A 96 -5.09 -10.19 12.89
CA TYR A 96 -3.72 -10.01 13.40
C TYR A 96 -2.90 -11.30 13.35
N MET A 97 -3.52 -12.45 13.57
CA MET A 97 -2.86 -13.75 13.38
C MET A 97 -2.39 -13.93 11.93
N GLY A 98 -3.23 -13.58 10.95
CA GLY A 98 -2.85 -13.59 9.54
C GLY A 98 -1.69 -12.65 9.22
N ILE A 99 -1.68 -11.42 9.77
CA ILE A 99 -0.58 -10.47 9.62
C ILE A 99 0.73 -11.05 10.16
N ASN A 100 0.70 -11.61 11.38
CA ASN A 100 1.90 -12.16 12.02
C ASN A 100 2.42 -13.39 11.28
N LEU A 101 1.53 -14.25 10.78
CA LEU A 101 1.92 -15.38 9.95
C LEU A 101 2.59 -14.92 8.66
N GLY A 102 2.03 -13.91 7.99
CA GLY A 102 2.63 -13.29 6.80
C GLY A 102 3.99 -12.65 7.10
N ALA A 103 4.11 -11.96 8.24
CA ALA A 103 5.35 -11.34 8.69
C ALA A 103 6.46 -12.37 9.01
N ALA A 104 6.11 -13.60 9.38
CA ALA A 104 7.05 -14.69 9.59
C ALA A 104 7.43 -15.39 8.27
N ILE A 105 6.44 -15.74 7.45
CA ILE A 105 6.65 -16.53 6.22
C ILE A 105 7.25 -15.67 5.11
N GLY A 106 6.81 -14.42 4.95
CA GLY A 106 7.26 -13.54 3.86
C GLY A 106 8.77 -13.32 3.85
N PRO A 107 9.39 -12.82 4.93
CA PRO A 107 10.85 -12.69 4.99
C PRO A 107 11.58 -14.01 4.82
N LEU A 108 11.07 -15.12 5.38
CA LEU A 108 11.69 -16.43 5.22
C LEU A 108 11.82 -16.84 3.75
N ILE A 109 10.76 -16.69 2.96
CA ILE A 109 10.78 -17.00 1.52
C ILE A 109 11.69 -16.01 0.78
N CYS A 110 11.50 -14.71 1.02
CA CYS A 110 12.22 -13.67 0.28
C CYS A 110 13.72 -13.67 0.58
N SER A 111 14.12 -13.87 1.86
CA SER A 111 15.54 -13.94 2.24
C SER A 111 16.20 -15.21 1.71
N THR A 112 15.53 -16.37 1.79
CA THR A 112 16.07 -17.62 1.26
C THR A 112 16.36 -17.52 -0.23
N LEU A 113 15.49 -16.87 -0.99
CA LEU A 113 15.73 -16.60 -2.41
C LEU A 113 16.79 -15.50 -2.62
N GLY A 114 16.71 -14.42 -1.83
CA GLY A 114 17.58 -13.26 -1.97
C GLY A 114 19.04 -13.54 -1.65
N GLU A 115 19.30 -14.35 -0.63
CA GLU A 115 20.65 -14.72 -0.18
C GLU A 115 21.23 -15.90 -0.94
N SER A 116 20.41 -16.56 -1.78
CA SER A 116 20.85 -17.66 -2.60
C SER A 116 21.84 -17.19 -3.67
N THR A 117 22.99 -17.88 -3.76
CA THR A 117 24.00 -17.64 -4.82
C THR A 117 23.46 -17.92 -6.23
N ARG A 118 22.37 -18.70 -6.35
CA ARG A 118 21.75 -19.07 -7.62
C ARG A 118 20.70 -18.07 -8.09
N PHE A 119 19.94 -17.44 -7.15
CA PHE A 119 18.77 -16.63 -7.47
C PHE A 119 19.00 -15.13 -7.22
N GLY A 120 19.42 -14.74 -6.01
CA GLY A 120 19.67 -13.36 -5.63
C GLY A 120 18.40 -12.55 -5.29
N TRP A 121 18.58 -11.31 -4.83
CA TRP A 121 17.52 -10.45 -4.28
C TRP A 121 16.40 -10.12 -5.28
N HIS A 122 16.69 -10.11 -6.58
CA HIS A 122 15.67 -9.88 -7.61
C HIS A 122 14.55 -10.93 -7.56
N TRP A 123 14.92 -12.19 -7.31
CA TRP A 123 13.95 -13.27 -7.14
C TRP A 123 13.19 -13.19 -5.81
N GLY A 124 13.83 -12.69 -4.75
CA GLY A 124 13.16 -12.40 -3.49
C GLY A 124 12.04 -11.36 -3.66
N PHE A 125 12.33 -10.26 -4.35
CA PHE A 125 11.31 -9.25 -4.67
C PHE A 125 10.22 -9.76 -5.61
N ALA A 126 10.58 -10.55 -6.62
CA ALA A 126 9.59 -11.18 -7.51
C ALA A 126 8.65 -12.11 -6.74
N ALA A 127 9.17 -12.90 -5.79
CA ALA A 127 8.36 -13.77 -4.93
C ALA A 127 7.36 -12.96 -4.08
N ALA A 128 7.76 -11.82 -3.54
CA ALA A 128 6.85 -10.91 -2.85
C ALA A 128 5.75 -10.37 -3.78
N GLY A 129 6.10 -10.03 -5.02
CA GLY A 129 5.14 -9.62 -6.05
C GLY A 129 4.13 -10.71 -6.39
N ILE A 130 4.59 -11.95 -6.52
CA ILE A 130 3.71 -13.10 -6.73
C ILE A 130 2.80 -13.33 -5.52
N GLY A 131 3.33 -13.23 -4.29
CA GLY A 131 2.53 -13.32 -3.08
C GLY A 131 1.42 -12.26 -3.04
N MET A 132 1.71 -11.01 -3.44
CA MET A 132 0.71 -9.96 -3.54
C MET A 132 -0.33 -10.25 -4.65
N LEU A 133 0.10 -10.78 -5.79
CA LEU A 133 -0.81 -11.19 -6.85
C LEU A 133 -1.80 -12.26 -6.36
N LEU A 134 -1.31 -13.29 -5.67
CA LEU A 134 -2.17 -14.33 -5.08
C LEU A 134 -3.15 -13.74 -4.06
N GLY A 135 -2.68 -12.80 -3.22
CA GLY A 135 -3.53 -12.07 -2.29
C GLY A 135 -4.63 -11.26 -2.98
N LEU A 136 -4.32 -10.59 -4.09
CA LEU A 136 -5.28 -9.85 -4.90
C LEU A 136 -6.31 -10.78 -5.56
N VAL A 137 -5.87 -11.90 -6.11
CA VAL A 137 -6.75 -12.91 -6.70
C VAL A 137 -7.72 -13.43 -5.62
N TYR A 138 -7.21 -13.79 -4.45
CA TYR A 138 -8.04 -14.23 -3.33
C TYR A 138 -9.02 -13.12 -2.89
N PHE A 139 -8.56 -11.90 -2.75
CA PHE A 139 -9.39 -10.75 -2.39
C PHE A 139 -10.52 -10.53 -3.41
N HIS A 140 -10.21 -10.63 -4.71
CA HIS A 140 -11.22 -10.48 -5.77
C HIS A 140 -12.36 -11.48 -5.63
N PHE A 141 -12.04 -12.76 -5.43
CA PHE A 141 -13.05 -13.80 -5.23
C PHE A 141 -13.77 -13.69 -3.88
N SER A 142 -13.16 -13.06 -2.90
CA SER A 142 -13.74 -12.86 -1.57
C SER A 142 -14.60 -11.60 -1.46
N GLN A 143 -14.53 -10.66 -2.41
CA GLN A 143 -15.33 -9.43 -2.39
C GLN A 143 -16.82 -9.63 -2.17
N PRO A 144 -17.51 -10.62 -2.79
CA PRO A 144 -18.92 -10.86 -2.54
C PRO A 144 -19.24 -11.19 -1.09
N LEU A 145 -18.29 -11.80 -0.36
CA LEU A 145 -18.45 -12.16 1.06
C LEU A 145 -18.35 -10.94 1.99
N LEU A 146 -17.72 -9.86 1.53
CA LEU A 146 -17.58 -8.62 2.31
C LEU A 146 -18.87 -7.79 2.30
N GLY A 147 -19.80 -8.06 1.36
CA GLY A 147 -21.02 -7.29 1.22
C GLY A 147 -20.77 -5.80 1.01
N ASP A 148 -21.44 -4.97 1.81
CA ASP A 148 -21.30 -3.51 1.71
C ASP A 148 -20.19 -2.91 2.60
N ALA A 149 -19.51 -3.71 3.41
CA ALA A 149 -18.42 -3.25 4.28
C ALA A 149 -17.31 -2.59 3.46
N GLY A 150 -17.04 -1.31 3.69
CA GLY A 150 -16.03 -0.53 2.96
C GLY A 150 -16.32 -0.28 1.47
N ARG A 151 -17.54 -0.55 0.98
CA ARG A 151 -17.86 -0.46 -0.45
C ARG A 151 -18.03 0.97 -0.95
N TYR A 152 -18.63 1.82 -0.14
CA TYR A 152 -19.05 3.15 -0.56
C TYR A 152 -18.23 4.25 0.09
N PRO A 153 -17.73 5.23 -0.70
CA PRO A 153 -17.13 6.44 -0.13
C PRO A 153 -18.19 7.40 0.41
N SER A 154 -17.78 8.33 1.27
CA SER A 154 -18.67 9.36 1.83
C SER A 154 -19.14 10.38 0.80
N LEU A 155 -18.33 10.67 -0.24
CA LEU A 155 -18.71 11.54 -1.35
C LEU A 155 -19.12 10.69 -2.56
N ARG A 156 -20.33 10.91 -3.07
CA ARG A 156 -20.87 10.12 -4.18
C ARG A 156 -21.09 10.99 -5.41
N ALA A 157 -20.61 10.54 -6.57
CA ALA A 157 -20.78 11.25 -7.84
C ALA A 157 -22.27 11.38 -8.26
N GLU A 158 -23.10 10.45 -7.78
CA GLU A 158 -24.55 10.41 -8.00
C GLU A 158 -25.26 11.59 -7.32
N ASN A 159 -24.71 12.11 -6.22
CA ASN A 159 -25.26 13.25 -5.51
C ASN A 159 -24.78 14.57 -6.13
N PRO A 160 -25.65 15.40 -6.70
CA PRO A 160 -25.22 16.69 -7.27
C PRO A 160 -24.53 17.62 -6.28
N GLY A 161 -24.92 17.58 -5.00
CA GLY A 161 -24.31 18.35 -3.91
C GLY A 161 -22.88 17.99 -3.60
N ASP A 162 -22.47 16.74 -3.87
CA ASP A 162 -21.10 16.26 -3.59
C ASP A 162 -20.10 16.62 -4.71
N ARG A 163 -20.56 16.99 -5.89
CA ARG A 163 -19.72 17.24 -7.07
C ARG A 163 -18.61 18.27 -6.85
N PRO A 164 -18.86 19.43 -6.22
CA PRO A 164 -17.80 20.41 -5.94
C PRO A 164 -16.76 19.87 -4.98
N ALA A 165 -17.20 19.17 -3.93
CA ALA A 165 -16.32 18.53 -2.95
C ALA A 165 -15.48 17.41 -3.59
N LEU A 166 -16.07 16.58 -4.44
CA LEU A 166 -15.37 15.57 -5.23
C LEU A 166 -14.27 16.16 -6.13
N ARG A 167 -14.60 17.22 -6.87
CA ARG A 167 -13.61 17.91 -7.73
C ARG A 167 -12.46 18.49 -6.92
N SER A 168 -12.75 19.07 -5.78
CA SER A 168 -11.74 19.62 -4.87
C SER A 168 -10.87 18.50 -4.28
N ALA A 169 -11.47 17.37 -3.88
CA ALA A 169 -10.77 16.24 -3.33
C ALA A 169 -9.83 15.60 -4.39
N TRP A 170 -10.29 15.36 -5.60
CA TRP A 170 -9.46 14.84 -6.70
C TRP A 170 -8.31 15.79 -7.06
N ARG A 171 -8.56 17.11 -7.06
CA ARG A 171 -7.47 18.09 -7.25
C ARG A 171 -6.40 17.97 -6.17
N ARG A 172 -6.77 17.83 -4.89
CA ARG A 172 -5.80 17.65 -3.80
C ARG A 172 -4.97 16.36 -3.99
N VAL A 173 -5.61 15.25 -4.39
CA VAL A 173 -4.92 13.99 -4.70
C VAL A 173 -3.93 14.18 -5.86
N ALA A 174 -4.39 14.80 -6.96
CA ALA A 174 -3.54 15.05 -8.12
C ALA A 174 -2.35 15.97 -7.78
N THR A 175 -2.59 17.04 -7.01
CA THR A 175 -1.52 17.93 -6.55
C THR A 175 -0.52 17.21 -5.64
N GLY A 176 -1.02 16.44 -4.66
CA GLY A 176 -0.15 15.66 -3.77
C GLY A 176 0.70 14.64 -4.53
N LEU A 177 0.09 13.92 -5.48
CA LEU A 177 0.80 12.97 -6.33
C LEU A 177 1.84 13.68 -7.22
N ALA A 178 1.50 14.81 -7.82
CA ALA A 178 2.42 15.60 -8.62
C ALA A 178 3.63 16.09 -7.81
N ILE A 179 3.42 16.52 -6.55
CA ILE A 179 4.50 16.90 -5.64
C ILE A 179 5.41 15.70 -5.35
N VAL A 180 4.84 14.54 -5.01
CA VAL A 180 5.60 13.32 -4.69
C VAL A 180 6.41 12.87 -5.90
N LEU A 181 5.80 12.82 -7.08
CA LEU A 181 6.49 12.44 -8.32
C LEU A 181 7.54 13.47 -8.74
N GLY A 182 7.28 14.77 -8.55
CA GLY A 182 8.23 15.84 -8.80
C GLY A 182 9.45 15.74 -7.88
N MET A 183 9.24 15.53 -6.59
CA MET A 183 10.34 15.31 -5.63
C MET A 183 11.15 14.05 -5.96
N ALA A 184 10.47 12.94 -6.28
CA ALA A 184 11.14 11.71 -6.71
C ALA A 184 11.98 11.94 -7.98
N GLY A 185 11.44 12.66 -8.96
CA GLY A 185 12.15 13.04 -10.18
C GLY A 185 13.40 13.90 -9.89
N LEU A 186 13.30 14.91 -9.02
CA LEU A 186 14.42 15.77 -8.63
C LEU A 186 15.54 14.98 -7.92
N LEU A 187 15.16 14.00 -7.08
CA LEU A 187 16.12 13.12 -6.42
C LEU A 187 16.81 12.19 -7.44
N LEU A 188 16.05 11.62 -8.38
CA LEU A 188 16.59 10.72 -9.40
C LEU A 188 17.50 11.43 -10.43
N THR A 189 17.23 12.71 -10.74
CA THR A 189 18.06 13.52 -11.65
C THR A 189 19.33 14.07 -11.00
N GLY A 190 19.49 13.88 -9.67
CA GLY A 190 20.65 14.38 -8.94
C GLY A 190 20.67 15.91 -8.74
N VAL A 191 19.58 16.62 -9.08
CA VAL A 191 19.44 18.07 -8.83
C VAL A 191 19.41 18.37 -7.34
N VAL A 192 18.85 17.44 -6.55
CA VAL A 192 18.89 17.47 -5.08
C VAL A 192 19.78 16.32 -4.62
N GLN A 193 20.98 16.62 -4.18
CA GLN A 193 21.87 15.65 -3.55
C GLN A 193 21.43 15.53 -2.08
N VAL A 194 20.81 14.40 -1.73
CA VAL A 194 20.61 14.05 -0.32
C VAL A 194 21.92 13.45 0.17
N ASP A 195 22.65 14.21 0.97
CA ASP A 195 23.89 13.73 1.58
C ASP A 195 23.51 12.63 2.61
N ALA A 196 23.67 11.37 2.20
CA ALA A 196 23.32 10.22 3.04
C ALA A 196 24.15 10.16 4.33
N LEU A 197 25.27 10.90 4.40
CA LEU A 197 26.11 11.08 5.58
C LEU A 197 25.52 12.10 6.57
N ALA A 198 24.71 13.06 6.11
CA ALA A 198 24.05 14.04 6.98
C ALA A 198 22.81 13.47 7.69
N LEU A 199 22.35 12.28 7.29
CA LEU A 199 21.17 11.58 7.86
C LEU A 199 21.58 10.37 8.74
N ALA A 200 22.85 10.14 8.95
CA ALA A 200 23.39 9.10 9.82
C ALA A 200 23.71 9.64 11.20
#